data_98e539a87f21be56a076ef9869277d10
#
_entry.id   98e539a87f21be56a076ef9869277d10
#
_cell.length_a   1.000
_cell.length_b   1.000
_cell.length_c   1.000
_cell.angle_alpha   90.00
_cell.angle_beta   90.00
_cell.angle_gamma   90.00
#
_symmetry.space_group_name_H-M   'P 1'
#
loop_
_entity.id
_entity.type
_entity.pdbx_description
1 polymer ?
#
loop_
_entity_poly.entity_id
_entity_poly.type
_entity_poly.pdbx_seq_one_letter_code
_entity_poly.pdbx_strand_id
1 'polypeptide(L)'
;MHKKLPFLKVDGTRIVNEAGRPVRLKGVNLGGWLMMEGYMLFGRNIPEKAFKEQFEKALGREALEDFTRSFRDTFIREEDIRTIKSWGANCIRIPFNYRLIEFEDQPFSLNEEGLRYLNRAVDWCEKYGIYCILDMHAAPGAQNPGWHSDCYGHQELFSNEFNKDRYLRLWRFLAEQYKDSSAVAGYDVLNEPVLPFTNEAALKDLYVKATKEIRDADTKHIIFLEGNFWAQRLASLGRPEDPNTAYSIHTYAPYDFTHNFKIGLYYPGRAYSIIWNKKRFEMLAKPYRMFMEHNDVPLYMGEFGVNARDGHFGEVKWVEDMLSVFKDNGISWTYWTYKTVANYAFPDGVYRYLDNPPWVNRQGPIYGWETYASLWPREKGRMIFSWRTENFTLNKKLYAVLEKGFAEKK
;
A
#
# COMPACT_ATOMS: atom_id res chain seq x y z
N MET A 1 19.18 23.19 -5.02
CA MET A 1 18.53 22.67 -3.79
C MET A 1 17.04 22.56 -4.05
N HIS A 2 16.45 21.38 -3.96
CA HIS A 2 14.99 21.25 -4.02
C HIS A 2 14.40 21.95 -2.79
N LYS A 3 13.32 22.71 -3.00
CA LYS A 3 12.62 23.39 -1.91
C LYS A 3 12.00 22.32 -1.00
N LYS A 4 12.31 22.36 0.30
CA LYS A 4 11.73 21.46 1.30
C LYS A 4 10.20 21.48 1.18
N LEU A 5 9.56 20.31 1.21
CA LEU A 5 8.09 20.22 1.20
C LEU A 5 7.54 20.87 2.49
N PRO A 6 6.40 21.58 2.45
CA PRO A 6 5.74 22.03 3.67
C PRO A 6 5.08 20.85 4.38
N PHE A 7 4.99 20.90 5.71
CA PHE A 7 4.18 19.94 6.46
C PHE A 7 2.71 20.03 6.02
N LEU A 8 2.05 18.90 6.06
CA LEU A 8 0.62 18.80 5.78
C LEU A 8 -0.16 18.70 7.08
N LYS A 9 -1.38 19.20 7.06
CA LYS A 9 -2.33 19.10 8.16
C LYS A 9 -3.76 18.95 7.66
N VAL A 10 -4.62 18.49 8.53
CA VAL A 10 -6.07 18.45 8.29
C VAL A 10 -6.69 19.81 8.57
N ASP A 11 -7.61 20.21 7.71
CA ASP A 11 -8.45 21.41 7.85
C ASP A 11 -9.87 21.05 7.39
N GLY A 12 -10.70 20.64 8.33
CA GLY A 12 -12.02 20.09 8.05
C GLY A 12 -11.94 18.85 7.18
N THR A 13 -12.65 18.87 6.08
CA THR A 13 -12.67 17.75 5.11
C THR A 13 -11.51 17.76 4.12
N ARG A 14 -10.46 18.56 4.37
CA ARG A 14 -9.35 18.73 3.43
C ARG A 14 -7.99 18.50 4.10
N ILE A 15 -7.05 18.06 3.30
CA ILE A 15 -5.63 18.13 3.64
C ILE A 15 -5.10 19.46 3.07
N VAL A 16 -4.38 20.22 3.89
CA VAL A 16 -3.79 21.51 3.52
C VAL A 16 -2.30 21.55 3.90
N ASN A 17 -1.55 22.42 3.25
CA ASN A 17 -0.18 22.73 3.68
C ASN A 17 -0.16 23.82 4.77
N GLU A 18 1.03 24.14 5.29
CA GLU A 18 1.24 25.17 6.32
C GLU A 18 0.65 26.54 5.95
N ALA A 19 0.57 26.85 4.66
CA ALA A 19 -0.04 28.09 4.17
C ALA A 19 -1.57 28.03 4.00
N GLY A 20 -2.22 26.95 4.49
CA GLY A 20 -3.67 26.71 4.35
C GLY A 20 -4.12 26.35 2.92
N ARG A 21 -3.20 26.13 1.99
CA ARG A 21 -3.55 25.76 0.62
C ARG A 21 -3.90 24.27 0.55
N PRO A 22 -5.06 23.91 -0.03
CA PRO A 22 -5.44 22.51 -0.21
C PRO A 22 -4.39 21.72 -0.99
N VAL A 23 -4.13 20.51 -0.53
CA VAL A 23 -3.23 19.54 -1.18
C VAL A 23 -4.02 18.24 -1.35
N ARG A 24 -4.18 17.79 -2.59
CA ARG A 24 -4.71 16.46 -2.88
C ARG A 24 -3.55 15.52 -3.13
N LEU A 25 -3.38 14.53 -2.28
CA LEU A 25 -2.37 13.50 -2.45
C LEU A 25 -2.81 12.56 -3.57
N LYS A 26 -1.92 12.32 -4.55
CA LYS A 26 -2.16 11.48 -5.71
C LYS A 26 -0.90 10.70 -6.04
N GLY A 27 -1.00 9.39 -6.08
CA GLY A 27 0.20 8.60 -6.25
C GLY A 27 0.00 7.12 -6.48
N VAL A 28 0.98 6.36 -6.10
CA VAL A 28 1.03 4.91 -6.21
C VAL A 28 1.54 4.27 -4.91
N ASN A 29 1.21 3.01 -4.71
CA ASN A 29 1.78 2.18 -3.65
C ASN A 29 3.06 1.50 -4.12
N LEU A 30 4.06 1.36 -3.24
CA LEU A 30 5.23 0.51 -3.46
C LEU A 30 5.01 -0.89 -2.89
N GLY A 31 3.89 -1.52 -3.27
CA GLY A 31 3.56 -2.88 -2.83
C GLY A 31 4.59 -3.91 -3.29
N GLY A 32 4.70 -5.01 -2.54
CA GLY A 32 5.59 -6.13 -2.85
C GLY A 32 7.07 -5.90 -2.52
N TRP A 33 7.45 -4.76 -1.96
CA TRP A 33 8.85 -4.40 -1.67
C TRP A 33 9.24 -4.60 -0.19
N LEU A 34 8.73 -3.74 0.72
CA LEU A 34 9.01 -3.84 2.16
C LEU A 34 7.99 -4.69 2.91
N MET A 35 6.96 -5.11 2.22
CA MET A 35 6.04 -6.20 2.50
C MET A 35 5.94 -7.04 1.23
N MET A 36 6.41 -8.27 1.27
CA MET A 36 6.41 -9.16 0.09
C MET A 36 5.08 -9.90 -0.01
N GLU A 37 4.53 -9.95 -1.23
CA GLU A 37 3.25 -10.62 -1.49
C GLU A 37 3.35 -11.53 -2.71
N GLY A 38 2.86 -12.78 -2.57
CA GLY A 38 3.05 -13.82 -3.55
C GLY A 38 2.51 -13.48 -4.94
N TYR A 39 1.30 -12.95 -5.05
CA TYR A 39 0.72 -12.61 -6.36
C TYR A 39 1.51 -11.53 -7.12
N MET A 40 2.11 -10.57 -6.41
CA MET A 40 2.95 -9.55 -7.04
C MET A 40 4.28 -10.11 -7.50
N LEU A 41 4.77 -11.16 -6.85
CA LEU A 41 6.06 -11.78 -7.08
C LEU A 41 5.95 -13.13 -7.82
N PHE A 42 4.87 -13.34 -8.57
CA PHE A 42 4.61 -14.54 -9.34
C PHE A 42 4.65 -15.83 -8.51
N GLY A 43 3.78 -15.92 -7.52
CA GLY A 43 3.67 -17.09 -6.66
C GLY A 43 2.37 -17.16 -5.88
N ARG A 44 2.28 -18.17 -5.02
CA ARG A 44 1.12 -18.40 -4.14
C ARG A 44 0.99 -17.32 -3.09
N ASN A 45 -0.22 -16.99 -2.72
CA ASN A 45 -0.52 -16.09 -1.62
C ASN A 45 -0.36 -16.80 -0.28
N ILE A 46 0.83 -16.78 0.25
CA ILE A 46 1.21 -17.24 1.59
C ILE A 46 1.81 -16.06 2.37
N PRO A 47 1.85 -16.08 3.70
CA PRO A 47 2.54 -15.07 4.49
C PRO A 47 4.00 -14.89 4.09
N GLU A 48 4.53 -13.67 4.15
CA GLU A 48 5.95 -13.41 3.87
C GLU A 48 6.88 -14.24 4.76
N LYS A 49 6.52 -14.40 6.04
CA LYS A 49 7.27 -15.26 6.97
C LYS A 49 7.31 -16.72 6.50
N ALA A 50 6.20 -17.24 5.96
CA ALA A 50 6.16 -18.61 5.46
C ALA A 50 7.09 -18.82 4.26
N PHE A 51 7.17 -17.84 3.36
CA PHE A 51 8.13 -17.87 2.26
C PHE A 51 9.56 -17.85 2.78
N LYS A 52 9.88 -16.96 3.71
CA LYS A 52 11.22 -16.84 4.29
C LYS A 52 11.64 -18.12 5.04
N GLU A 53 10.73 -18.71 5.82
CA GLU A 53 10.96 -20.00 6.49
C GLU A 53 11.25 -21.14 5.49
N GLN A 54 10.51 -21.21 4.39
CA GLN A 54 10.75 -22.19 3.33
C GLN A 54 12.08 -21.95 2.62
N PHE A 55 12.44 -20.70 2.36
CA PHE A 55 13.70 -20.32 1.75
C PHE A 55 14.90 -20.67 2.67
N GLU A 56 14.80 -20.32 3.95
CA GLU A 56 15.83 -20.62 4.97
C GLU A 56 16.00 -22.13 5.15
N LYS A 57 14.91 -22.87 5.22
CA LYS A 57 14.94 -24.34 5.28
C LYS A 57 15.64 -24.96 4.08
N ALA A 58 15.50 -24.38 2.91
CA ALA A 58 16.09 -24.91 1.67
C ALA A 58 17.55 -24.55 1.50
N LEU A 59 17.99 -23.36 1.89
CA LEU A 59 19.31 -22.80 1.55
C LEU A 59 20.10 -22.27 2.75
N GLY A 60 19.50 -22.22 3.92
CA GLY A 60 20.10 -21.69 5.14
C GLY A 60 19.92 -20.18 5.30
N ARG A 61 20.20 -19.72 6.54
CA ARG A 61 19.98 -18.34 6.98
C ARG A 61 20.80 -17.31 6.20
N GLU A 62 22.07 -17.59 5.97
CA GLU A 62 22.96 -16.68 5.22
C GLU A 62 22.44 -16.40 3.80
N ALA A 63 21.93 -17.43 3.11
CA ALA A 63 21.35 -17.30 1.79
C ALA A 63 20.03 -16.50 1.82
N LEU A 64 19.22 -16.64 2.86
CA LEU A 64 17.98 -15.84 3.04
C LEU A 64 18.30 -14.36 3.29
N GLU A 65 19.30 -14.07 4.14
CA GLU A 65 19.76 -12.71 4.42
C GLU A 65 20.29 -12.03 3.14
N ASP A 66 21.11 -12.76 2.39
CA ASP A 66 21.64 -12.30 1.11
C ASP A 66 20.55 -12.07 0.05
N PHE A 67 19.58 -12.98 -0.05
CA PHE A 67 18.40 -12.81 -0.90
C PHE A 67 17.61 -11.57 -0.50
N THR A 68 17.25 -11.45 0.77
CA THR A 68 16.40 -10.36 1.29
C THR A 68 17.07 -9.00 1.06
N ARG A 69 18.35 -8.88 1.33
CA ARG A 69 19.15 -7.68 1.07
C ARG A 69 19.17 -7.36 -0.42
N SER A 70 19.52 -8.33 -1.26
CA SER A 70 19.58 -8.16 -2.72
C SER A 70 18.24 -7.75 -3.32
N PHE A 71 17.14 -8.34 -2.84
CA PHE A 71 15.78 -7.98 -3.26
C PHE A 71 15.43 -6.54 -2.88
N ARG A 72 15.59 -6.19 -1.61
CA ARG A 72 15.28 -4.84 -1.10
C ARG A 72 16.14 -3.75 -1.73
N ASP A 73 17.39 -4.05 -2.08
CA ASP A 73 18.31 -3.11 -2.75
C ASP A 73 17.96 -2.89 -4.22
N THR A 74 17.20 -3.80 -4.85
CA THR A 74 17.03 -3.81 -6.30
C THR A 74 15.59 -3.66 -6.78
N PHE A 75 14.60 -4.19 -6.04
CA PHE A 75 13.21 -4.21 -6.49
C PHE A 75 12.63 -2.80 -6.61
N ILE A 76 12.87 -1.93 -5.62
CA ILE A 76 12.60 -0.49 -5.71
C ILE A 76 13.90 0.26 -5.47
N ARG A 77 14.21 1.20 -6.36
CA ARG A 77 15.41 2.02 -6.33
C ARG A 77 15.08 3.50 -6.42
N GLU A 78 16.07 4.33 -6.23
CA GLU A 78 15.94 5.80 -6.31
C GLU A 78 15.35 6.27 -7.65
N GLU A 79 15.74 5.60 -8.75
CA GLU A 79 15.22 5.90 -10.09
C GLU A 79 13.71 5.70 -10.20
N ASP A 80 13.16 4.77 -9.43
CA ASP A 80 11.71 4.51 -9.40
C ASP A 80 10.97 5.71 -8.79
N ILE A 81 11.48 6.26 -7.69
CA ILE A 81 10.90 7.46 -7.06
C ILE A 81 10.97 8.66 -8.01
N ARG A 82 12.11 8.83 -8.69
CA ARG A 82 12.28 9.87 -9.72
C ARG A 82 11.27 9.68 -10.86
N THR A 83 11.07 8.45 -11.30
CA THR A 83 10.10 8.10 -12.36
C THR A 83 8.68 8.41 -11.91
N ILE A 84 8.26 7.99 -10.73
CA ILE A 84 6.93 8.29 -10.18
C ILE A 84 6.72 9.82 -10.09
N LYS A 85 7.73 10.55 -9.64
CA LYS A 85 7.68 12.02 -9.62
C LYS A 85 7.52 12.63 -11.01
N SER A 86 8.21 12.08 -12.01
CA SER A 86 8.13 12.56 -13.39
C SER A 86 6.75 12.36 -14.04
N TRP A 87 5.95 11.43 -13.53
CA TRP A 87 4.56 11.21 -13.93
C TRP A 87 3.60 12.30 -13.44
N GLY A 88 4.08 13.18 -12.55
CA GLY A 88 3.25 14.20 -11.90
C GLY A 88 2.63 13.76 -10.59
N ALA A 89 2.90 12.55 -10.13
CA ALA A 89 2.50 12.10 -8.79
C ALA A 89 3.15 12.98 -7.70
N ASN A 90 2.44 13.21 -6.63
CA ASN A 90 2.94 13.97 -5.48
C ASN A 90 2.96 13.15 -4.19
N CYS A 91 2.56 11.89 -4.24
CA CYS A 91 2.50 11.00 -3.08
C CYS A 91 2.92 9.58 -3.45
N ILE A 92 3.51 8.88 -2.48
CA ILE A 92 3.82 7.44 -2.53
C ILE A 92 3.37 6.84 -1.21
N ARG A 93 2.58 5.76 -1.23
CA ARG A 93 2.32 4.97 -0.03
C ARG A 93 3.35 3.85 0.04
N ILE A 94 3.93 3.64 1.22
CA ILE A 94 5.03 2.69 1.45
C ILE A 94 4.57 1.62 2.43
N PRO A 95 4.01 0.50 1.92
CA PRO A 95 3.65 -0.65 2.74
C PRO A 95 4.90 -1.33 3.30
N PHE A 96 4.93 -1.57 4.61
CA PHE A 96 6.00 -2.30 5.27
C PHE A 96 5.50 -3.30 6.30
N ASN A 97 6.22 -4.41 6.42
CA ASN A 97 6.03 -5.39 7.47
C ASN A 97 6.74 -4.89 8.76
N TYR A 98 6.12 -5.01 9.94
CA TYR A 98 6.75 -4.62 11.20
C TYR A 98 8.09 -5.33 11.45
N ARG A 99 8.28 -6.55 10.89
CA ARG A 99 9.55 -7.28 10.94
C ARG A 99 10.69 -6.60 10.19
N LEU A 100 10.38 -5.57 9.41
CA LEU A 100 11.40 -4.69 8.85
C LEU A 100 12.14 -3.90 9.94
N ILE A 101 11.44 -3.58 11.03
CA ILE A 101 11.90 -2.65 12.06
C ILE A 101 12.22 -3.34 13.37
N GLU A 102 11.57 -4.46 13.66
CA GLU A 102 11.74 -5.24 14.90
C GLU A 102 12.01 -6.70 14.59
N PHE A 103 12.96 -7.30 15.29
CA PHE A 103 13.20 -8.74 15.20
C PHE A 103 12.08 -9.53 15.89
N GLU A 104 11.56 -10.56 15.22
CA GLU A 104 10.49 -11.39 15.79
C GLU A 104 10.96 -12.23 16.98
N ASP A 105 12.17 -12.75 16.91
CA ASP A 105 12.82 -13.56 17.97
C ASP A 105 13.40 -12.71 19.10
N GLN A 106 13.47 -11.39 18.92
CA GLN A 106 13.95 -10.44 19.92
C GLN A 106 12.99 -9.23 19.98
N PRO A 107 11.76 -9.40 20.48
CA PRO A 107 10.79 -8.31 20.59
C PRO A 107 11.36 -7.10 21.33
N PHE A 108 10.99 -5.91 20.88
CA PHE A 108 11.50 -4.61 21.33
C PHE A 108 12.96 -4.28 20.94
N SER A 109 13.62 -5.16 20.19
CA SER A 109 14.96 -4.90 19.63
C SER A 109 14.84 -4.41 18.20
N LEU A 110 15.44 -3.26 17.91
CA LEU A 110 15.39 -2.65 16.58
C LEU A 110 16.22 -3.43 15.57
N ASN A 111 15.65 -3.62 14.39
CA ASN A 111 16.34 -4.10 13.21
C ASN A 111 16.85 -2.88 12.40
N GLU A 112 18.04 -2.38 12.75
CA GLU A 112 18.61 -1.19 12.10
C GLU A 112 18.87 -1.40 10.60
N GLU A 113 19.21 -2.64 10.18
CA GLU A 113 19.39 -2.94 8.76
C GLU A 113 18.06 -2.84 8.01
N GLY A 114 16.97 -3.33 8.59
CA GLY A 114 15.64 -3.21 7.99
C GLY A 114 15.16 -1.75 7.98
N LEU A 115 15.31 -1.03 9.09
CA LEU A 115 14.95 0.39 9.20
C LEU A 115 15.67 1.26 8.15
N ARG A 116 16.90 0.92 7.79
CA ARG A 116 17.66 1.61 6.73
C ARG A 116 16.89 1.70 5.40
N TYR A 117 16.08 0.69 5.06
CA TYR A 117 15.30 0.71 3.82
C TYR A 117 14.15 1.70 3.88
N LEU A 118 13.50 1.82 5.03
CA LEU A 118 12.44 2.81 5.23
C LEU A 118 13.01 4.23 5.24
N ASN A 119 14.13 4.45 5.97
CA ASN A 119 14.86 5.73 5.97
C ASN A 119 15.24 6.13 4.54
N ARG A 120 15.84 5.21 3.78
CA ARG A 120 16.24 5.44 2.39
C ARG A 120 15.06 5.83 1.49
N ALA A 121 13.91 5.19 1.67
CA ALA A 121 12.71 5.54 0.92
C ALA A 121 12.22 6.98 1.24
N VAL A 122 12.24 7.35 2.52
CA VAL A 122 11.89 8.72 2.96
C VAL A 122 12.89 9.74 2.41
N ASP A 123 14.20 9.44 2.47
CA ASP A 123 15.26 10.31 1.93
C ASP A 123 15.10 10.54 0.42
N TRP A 124 14.74 9.50 -0.34
CA TRP A 124 14.46 9.64 -1.76
C TRP A 124 13.22 10.51 -2.00
N CYS A 125 12.17 10.33 -1.20
CA CYS A 125 10.97 11.16 -1.29
C CYS A 125 11.29 12.63 -0.99
N GLU A 126 12.09 12.91 0.02
CA GLU A 126 12.56 14.26 0.34
C GLU A 126 13.42 14.86 -0.79
N LYS A 127 14.37 14.07 -1.32
CA LYS A 127 15.24 14.48 -2.43
C LYS A 127 14.46 14.88 -3.68
N TYR A 128 13.40 14.17 -4.02
CA TYR A 128 12.59 14.46 -5.22
C TYR A 128 11.37 15.34 -4.96
N GLY A 129 11.14 15.76 -3.72
CA GLY A 129 10.01 16.62 -3.36
C GLY A 129 8.67 15.93 -3.65
N ILE A 130 8.52 14.70 -3.20
CA ILE A 130 7.29 13.91 -3.23
C ILE A 130 6.94 13.47 -1.81
N TYR A 131 5.67 13.53 -1.44
CA TYR A 131 5.23 13.07 -0.12
C TYR A 131 5.24 11.54 -0.06
N CYS A 132 5.45 10.99 1.15
CA CYS A 132 5.21 9.57 1.41
C CYS A 132 4.27 9.37 2.60
N ILE A 133 3.49 8.30 2.55
CA ILE A 133 2.67 7.80 3.66
C ILE A 133 3.27 6.47 4.08
N LEU A 134 3.64 6.36 5.35
CA LEU A 134 4.20 5.14 5.92
C LEU A 134 3.05 4.25 6.40
N ASP A 135 2.92 3.07 5.80
CA ASP A 135 1.85 2.13 6.06
C ASP A 135 2.35 0.87 6.75
N MET A 136 1.92 0.64 8.00
CA MET A 136 2.16 -0.64 8.67
C MET A 136 1.21 -1.70 8.09
N HIS A 137 1.68 -2.33 7.03
CA HIS A 137 0.90 -3.29 6.25
C HIS A 137 0.71 -4.64 6.95
N ALA A 138 1.67 -5.02 7.77
CA ALA A 138 1.56 -6.14 8.70
C ALA A 138 2.04 -5.71 10.08
N ALA A 139 1.19 -5.90 11.09
CA ALA A 139 1.43 -5.53 12.48
C ALA A 139 1.78 -6.75 13.35
N PRO A 140 2.42 -6.57 14.54
CA PRO A 140 2.64 -7.66 15.48
C PRO A 140 1.34 -8.42 15.80
N GLY A 141 1.35 -9.73 15.65
CA GLY A 141 0.18 -10.57 15.86
C GLY A 141 -0.85 -10.54 14.75
N ALA A 142 -0.63 -9.77 13.67
CA ALA A 142 -1.52 -9.56 12.54
C ALA A 142 -2.88 -8.90 12.88
N GLN A 143 -3.34 -8.04 12.02
CA GLN A 143 -4.59 -7.27 12.15
C GLN A 143 -5.77 -7.85 11.38
N ASN A 144 -5.52 -8.80 10.49
CA ASN A 144 -6.53 -9.53 9.74
C ASN A 144 -6.04 -10.97 9.47
N PRO A 145 -6.92 -11.92 9.09
CA PRO A 145 -6.53 -13.30 8.86
C PRO A 145 -5.83 -13.55 7.50
N GLY A 146 -5.65 -12.52 6.69
CA GLY A 146 -5.08 -12.61 5.34
C GLY A 146 -3.56 -12.78 5.32
N TRP A 147 -3.07 -13.41 4.30
CA TRP A 147 -1.63 -13.57 4.04
C TRP A 147 -0.88 -12.23 3.90
N HIS A 148 -1.56 -11.18 3.44
CA HIS A 148 -1.02 -9.81 3.30
C HIS A 148 -0.84 -9.07 4.65
N SER A 149 -1.34 -9.61 5.76
CA SER A 149 -0.97 -9.18 7.11
C SER A 149 0.10 -10.07 7.75
N ASP A 150 0.81 -10.87 6.93
CA ASP A 150 1.82 -11.85 7.34
C ASP A 150 1.25 -12.92 8.30
N CYS A 151 0.01 -13.36 8.07
CA CYS A 151 -0.80 -14.20 8.94
C CYS A 151 -1.11 -15.57 8.34
N TYR A 152 -1.15 -16.59 9.21
CA TYR A 152 -1.59 -17.96 8.88
C TYR A 152 -3.10 -18.20 9.15
N GLY A 153 -3.93 -17.17 9.11
CA GLY A 153 -5.37 -17.28 9.35
C GLY A 153 -5.82 -16.98 10.79
N HIS A 154 -4.89 -16.65 11.69
CA HIS A 154 -5.19 -16.31 13.08
C HIS A 154 -4.58 -14.96 13.45
N GLN A 155 -5.43 -13.95 13.56
CA GLN A 155 -5.00 -12.63 13.98
C GLN A 155 -5.04 -12.52 15.51
N GLU A 156 -4.01 -11.95 16.11
CA GLU A 156 -3.85 -11.83 17.56
C GLU A 156 -3.65 -10.38 18.04
N LEU A 157 -3.46 -9.40 17.14
CA LEU A 157 -3.22 -8.02 17.53
C LEU A 157 -4.27 -7.50 18.52
N PHE A 158 -5.53 -7.79 18.28
CA PHE A 158 -6.63 -7.26 19.10
C PHE A 158 -6.92 -8.03 20.38
N SER A 159 -6.37 -9.22 20.53
CA SER A 159 -6.61 -10.10 21.70
C SER A 159 -5.39 -10.30 22.59
N ASN A 160 -4.19 -9.96 22.10
CA ASN A 160 -2.93 -10.18 22.79
C ASN A 160 -2.29 -8.84 23.18
N GLU A 161 -2.25 -8.54 24.48
CA GLU A 161 -1.70 -7.27 24.98
C GLU A 161 -0.21 -7.10 24.68
N PHE A 162 0.56 -8.20 24.61
CA PHE A 162 1.96 -8.15 24.22
C PHE A 162 2.14 -7.65 22.79
N ASN A 163 1.31 -8.13 21.84
CA ASN A 163 1.35 -7.67 20.46
C ASN A 163 0.89 -6.20 20.32
N LYS A 164 -0.11 -5.79 21.12
CA LYS A 164 -0.53 -4.38 21.20
C LYS A 164 0.59 -3.48 21.70
N ASP A 165 1.31 -3.89 22.76
CA ASP A 165 2.43 -3.11 23.30
C ASP A 165 3.56 -2.96 22.26
N ARG A 166 3.92 -4.03 21.55
CA ARG A 166 4.86 -3.98 20.42
C ARG A 166 4.40 -2.98 19.35
N TYR A 167 3.16 -3.09 18.92
CA TYR A 167 2.57 -2.21 17.89
C TYR A 167 2.62 -0.73 18.32
N LEU A 168 2.25 -0.42 19.54
CA LEU A 168 2.24 0.93 20.08
C LEU A 168 3.65 1.52 20.17
N ARG A 169 4.61 0.75 20.67
CA ARG A 169 6.02 1.17 20.77
C ARG A 169 6.66 1.38 19.40
N LEU A 170 6.33 0.55 18.42
CA LEU A 170 6.80 0.73 17.04
C LEU A 170 6.30 2.05 16.45
N TRP A 171 5.04 2.40 16.67
CA TRP A 171 4.51 3.68 16.19
C TRP A 171 5.12 4.88 16.92
N ARG A 172 5.32 4.80 18.23
CA ARG A 172 6.04 5.85 18.97
C ARG A 172 7.46 6.03 18.42
N PHE A 173 8.18 4.93 18.20
CA PHE A 173 9.52 4.96 17.62
C PHE A 173 9.54 5.59 16.22
N LEU A 174 8.65 5.17 15.32
CA LEU A 174 8.56 5.71 13.97
C LEU A 174 8.18 7.20 13.97
N ALA A 175 7.26 7.59 14.83
CA ALA A 175 6.88 8.99 15.02
C ALA A 175 8.09 9.84 15.47
N GLU A 176 8.85 9.37 16.46
CA GLU A 176 10.08 10.06 16.90
C GLU A 176 11.12 10.12 15.78
N GLN A 177 11.29 9.04 15.00
CA GLN A 177 12.24 8.95 13.90
C GLN A 177 11.94 9.97 12.79
N TYR A 178 10.67 10.19 12.46
CA TYR A 178 10.28 10.97 11.28
C TYR A 178 9.65 12.33 11.58
N LYS A 179 9.45 12.72 12.84
CA LYS A 179 8.77 13.97 13.25
C LYS A 179 9.25 15.25 12.56
N ASP A 180 10.47 15.27 12.04
CA ASP A 180 11.07 16.44 11.39
C ASP A 180 11.18 16.31 9.87
N SER A 181 10.75 15.17 9.29
CA SER A 181 10.75 14.94 7.85
C SER A 181 9.43 15.36 7.22
N SER A 182 9.38 16.56 6.66
CA SER A 182 8.17 17.04 5.97
C SER A 182 7.84 16.30 4.65
N ALA A 183 8.70 15.39 4.20
CA ALA A 183 8.38 14.48 3.10
C ALA A 183 7.39 13.40 3.54
N VAL A 184 7.38 13.02 4.83
CA VAL A 184 6.33 12.17 5.37
C VAL A 184 5.04 12.97 5.46
N ALA A 185 4.02 12.59 4.71
CA ALA A 185 2.69 13.20 4.78
C ALA A 185 1.95 12.76 6.04
N GLY A 186 2.18 11.53 6.46
CA GLY A 186 1.57 10.95 7.64
C GLY A 186 1.79 9.45 7.77
N TYR A 187 1.16 8.89 8.78
CA TYR A 187 1.25 7.50 9.20
C TYR A 187 -0.08 6.79 8.96
N ASP A 188 -0.10 5.81 8.07
CA ASP A 188 -1.22 4.89 7.87
C ASP A 188 -1.02 3.73 8.86
N VAL A 189 -1.69 3.88 10.00
CA VAL A 189 -1.23 3.17 11.21
C VAL A 189 -1.52 1.68 11.21
N LEU A 190 -2.49 1.21 10.42
CA LEU A 190 -2.85 -0.21 10.39
C LEU A 190 -3.60 -0.57 9.12
N ASN A 191 -2.95 -1.30 8.23
CA ASN A 191 -3.55 -1.74 6.97
C ASN A 191 -4.66 -2.79 7.18
N GLU A 192 -5.83 -2.52 6.63
CA GLU A 192 -6.94 -3.48 6.43
C GLU A 192 -7.33 -4.30 7.68
N PRO A 193 -7.65 -3.68 8.82
CA PRO A 193 -8.08 -4.42 10.00
C PRO A 193 -9.40 -5.16 9.75
N VAL A 194 -9.53 -6.36 10.34
CA VAL A 194 -10.76 -7.16 10.28
C VAL A 194 -11.14 -7.66 11.66
N LEU A 195 -12.23 -7.16 12.18
CA LEU A 195 -12.82 -7.61 13.44
C LEU A 195 -14.28 -7.98 13.25
N PRO A 196 -14.81 -8.92 14.08
CA PRO A 196 -16.25 -9.14 14.17
C PRO A 196 -16.99 -7.84 14.50
N PHE A 197 -18.18 -7.65 13.95
CA PHE A 197 -19.00 -6.46 14.20
C PHE A 197 -19.30 -6.23 15.71
N THR A 198 -19.35 -7.30 16.47
CA THR A 198 -19.53 -7.25 17.93
C THR A 198 -18.31 -6.73 18.68
N ASN A 199 -17.15 -6.60 18.03
CA ASN A 199 -15.89 -6.18 18.63
C ASN A 199 -15.22 -4.99 17.90
N GLU A 200 -15.95 -4.23 17.11
CA GLU A 200 -15.39 -3.05 16.41
C GLU A 200 -14.85 -1.97 17.38
N ALA A 201 -15.34 -1.93 18.61
CA ALA A 201 -14.83 -1.02 19.62
C ALA A 201 -13.33 -1.24 19.90
N ALA A 202 -12.84 -2.48 19.83
CA ALA A 202 -11.42 -2.78 20.03
C ALA A 202 -10.51 -2.11 18.99
N LEU A 203 -10.98 -1.90 17.77
CA LEU A 203 -10.25 -1.16 16.75
C LEU A 203 -10.12 0.32 17.13
N LYS A 204 -11.23 0.93 17.55
CA LYS A 204 -11.25 2.33 17.99
C LYS A 204 -10.33 2.53 19.21
N ASP A 205 -10.40 1.65 20.20
CA ASP A 205 -9.56 1.70 21.41
C ASP A 205 -8.07 1.58 21.06
N LEU A 206 -7.71 0.70 20.12
CA LEU A 206 -6.34 0.57 19.64
C LEU A 206 -5.87 1.86 18.95
N TYR A 207 -6.72 2.47 18.12
CA TYR A 207 -6.40 3.72 17.42
C TYR A 207 -6.24 4.91 18.39
N VAL A 208 -7.06 5.00 19.43
CA VAL A 208 -6.90 6.04 20.47
C VAL A 208 -5.54 5.88 21.16
N LYS A 209 -5.15 4.66 21.51
CA LYS A 209 -3.84 4.38 22.13
C LYS A 209 -2.69 4.69 21.17
N ALA A 210 -2.78 4.24 19.89
CA ALA A 210 -1.76 4.50 18.90
C ALA A 210 -1.60 6.00 18.61
N THR A 211 -2.72 6.72 18.48
CA THR A 211 -2.71 8.18 18.30
C THR A 211 -2.00 8.86 19.47
N LYS A 212 -2.28 8.45 20.70
CA LYS A 212 -1.60 9.00 21.88
C LYS A 212 -0.08 8.77 21.83
N GLU A 213 0.37 7.53 21.56
CA GLU A 213 1.79 7.21 21.47
C GLU A 213 2.49 8.00 20.36
N ILE A 214 1.84 8.17 19.20
CA ILE A 214 2.35 8.99 18.11
C ILE A 214 2.44 10.46 18.55
N ARG A 215 1.39 11.03 19.17
CA ARG A 215 1.35 12.44 19.57
C ARG A 215 2.30 12.80 20.69
N ASP A 216 2.63 11.83 21.56
CA ASP A 216 3.68 12.01 22.58
C ASP A 216 5.07 12.23 21.93
N ALA A 217 5.28 11.80 20.67
CA ALA A 217 6.52 11.94 19.92
C ALA A 217 6.43 12.98 18.77
N ASP A 218 5.29 13.06 18.08
CA ASP A 218 5.09 13.84 16.86
C ASP A 218 3.71 14.51 16.82
N THR A 219 3.71 15.83 16.83
CA THR A 219 2.49 16.65 16.79
C THR A 219 2.17 17.18 15.38
N LYS A 220 2.97 16.85 14.36
CA LYS A 220 2.91 17.50 13.04
C LYS A 220 2.23 16.65 11.98
N HIS A 221 2.55 15.36 11.93
CA HIS A 221 2.11 14.50 10.82
C HIS A 221 0.65 14.08 10.94
N ILE A 222 0.03 13.87 9.78
CA ILE A 222 -1.35 13.34 9.71
C ILE A 222 -1.34 11.86 10.14
N ILE A 223 -2.33 11.47 10.94
CA ILE A 223 -2.60 10.06 11.24
C ILE A 223 -3.71 9.60 10.31
N PHE A 224 -3.45 8.57 9.51
CA PHE A 224 -4.46 7.91 8.68
C PHE A 224 -4.97 6.68 9.41
N LEU A 225 -6.28 6.59 9.59
CA LEU A 225 -6.96 5.47 10.25
C LEU A 225 -7.81 4.72 9.24
N GLU A 226 -7.61 3.42 9.14
CA GLU A 226 -8.41 2.57 8.27
C GLU A 226 -9.66 2.05 8.95
N GLY A 227 -10.73 1.92 8.18
CA GLY A 227 -11.96 1.31 8.64
C GLY A 227 -11.85 -0.19 8.88
N ASN A 228 -12.76 -0.76 9.66
CA ASN A 228 -12.90 -2.21 9.77
C ASN A 228 -13.26 -2.84 8.42
N PHE A 229 -13.13 -4.16 8.31
CA PHE A 229 -13.53 -4.94 7.16
C PHE A 229 -12.75 -4.54 5.88
N TRP A 230 -11.42 -4.70 5.95
CA TRP A 230 -10.49 -4.33 4.86
C TRP A 230 -10.64 -2.87 4.43
N ALA A 231 -10.53 -1.96 5.40
CA ALA A 231 -10.62 -0.50 5.20
C ALA A 231 -11.93 0.01 4.58
N GLN A 232 -13.02 -0.78 4.60
CA GLN A 232 -14.28 -0.40 3.95
C GLN A 232 -15.33 0.19 4.90
N ARG A 233 -15.22 -0.05 6.21
CA ARG A 233 -16.26 0.31 7.17
C ARG A 233 -15.77 1.31 8.21
N LEU A 234 -16.14 2.58 8.03
CA LEU A 234 -15.76 3.68 8.93
C LEU A 234 -16.76 3.97 10.05
N ALA A 235 -18.00 3.51 9.93
CA ALA A 235 -19.13 3.98 10.76
C ALA A 235 -18.90 3.85 12.27
N SER A 236 -18.19 2.81 12.72
CA SER A 236 -17.89 2.58 14.15
C SER A 236 -16.80 3.50 14.71
N LEU A 237 -15.99 4.12 13.86
CA LEU A 237 -14.90 4.99 14.29
C LEU A 237 -15.38 6.40 14.68
N GLY A 238 -16.37 6.95 13.93
CA GLY A 238 -16.92 8.26 14.18
C GLY A 238 -15.93 9.41 13.96
N ARG A 239 -16.11 10.52 14.66
CA ARG A 239 -15.17 11.64 14.64
C ARG A 239 -13.91 11.28 15.44
N PRO A 240 -12.68 11.50 14.90
CA PRO A 240 -11.45 11.26 15.62
C PRO A 240 -11.28 12.29 16.73
N GLU A 241 -10.62 11.89 17.83
CA GLU A 241 -10.28 12.81 18.92
C GLU A 241 -9.13 13.76 18.55
N ASP A 242 -8.19 13.26 17.75
CA ASP A 242 -7.07 14.04 17.24
C ASP A 242 -7.50 14.81 15.98
N PRO A 243 -7.39 16.14 15.95
CA PRO A 243 -7.85 16.97 14.84
C PRO A 243 -7.01 16.83 13.58
N ASN A 244 -5.80 16.28 13.68
CA ASN A 244 -4.91 16.07 12.53
C ASN A 244 -4.97 14.61 12.03
N THR A 245 -6.18 14.08 11.97
CA THR A 245 -6.48 12.71 11.52
C THR A 245 -7.29 12.72 10.23
N ALA A 246 -6.95 11.82 9.31
CA ALA A 246 -7.69 11.49 8.10
C ALA A 246 -8.13 10.02 8.14
N TYR A 247 -9.17 9.66 7.40
CA TYR A 247 -9.53 8.26 7.24
C TYR A 247 -9.07 7.70 5.91
N SER A 248 -8.49 6.50 5.96
CA SER A 248 -8.09 5.72 4.79
C SER A 248 -9.16 4.66 4.48
N ILE A 249 -9.48 4.52 3.20
CA ILE A 249 -10.44 3.52 2.70
C ILE A 249 -9.83 2.80 1.50
N HIS A 250 -10.23 1.53 1.30
CA HIS A 250 -9.82 0.73 0.16
C HIS A 250 -11.02 0.26 -0.65
N THR A 251 -10.87 0.14 -1.97
CA THR A 251 -11.91 -0.45 -2.81
C THR A 251 -11.37 -1.11 -4.06
N TYR A 252 -11.85 -2.31 -4.29
CA TYR A 252 -11.60 -3.06 -5.51
C TYR A 252 -12.91 -3.55 -6.16
N ALA A 253 -14.04 -2.95 -5.78
CA ALA A 253 -15.35 -3.36 -6.30
C ALA A 253 -15.49 -3.12 -7.82
N PRO A 254 -16.05 -4.07 -8.58
CA PRO A 254 -16.43 -5.43 -8.19
C PRO A 254 -15.23 -6.38 -8.22
N TYR A 255 -14.97 -7.07 -7.13
CA TYR A 255 -13.77 -7.90 -6.92
C TYR A 255 -13.53 -8.92 -8.02
N ASP A 256 -14.57 -9.63 -8.48
CA ASP A 256 -14.43 -10.63 -9.54
C ASP A 256 -13.90 -10.05 -10.85
N PHE A 257 -14.17 -8.78 -11.12
CA PHE A 257 -13.67 -8.07 -12.29
C PHE A 257 -12.25 -7.53 -12.05
N THR A 258 -12.05 -6.81 -10.95
CA THR A 258 -10.76 -6.15 -10.68
C THR A 258 -9.66 -7.13 -10.37
N HIS A 259 -9.99 -8.28 -9.75
CA HIS A 259 -9.07 -9.36 -9.44
C HIS A 259 -9.02 -10.46 -10.50
N ASN A 260 -9.82 -10.32 -11.57
CA ASN A 260 -9.91 -11.36 -12.62
C ASN A 260 -10.25 -12.76 -12.08
N PHE A 261 -11.04 -12.81 -11.00
CA PHE A 261 -11.48 -14.11 -10.44
C PHE A 261 -12.52 -14.78 -11.31
N LYS A 262 -13.23 -14.02 -12.13
CA LYS A 262 -14.23 -14.53 -13.07
C LYS A 262 -13.96 -14.06 -14.49
N ILE A 263 -13.71 -15.01 -15.37
CA ILE A 263 -13.45 -14.77 -16.80
C ILE A 263 -14.71 -14.19 -17.48
N GLY A 264 -14.53 -13.29 -18.43
CA GLY A 264 -15.60 -12.77 -19.27
C GLY A 264 -16.43 -11.64 -18.68
N LEU A 265 -16.03 -11.09 -17.54
CA LEU A 265 -16.63 -9.86 -17.03
C LEU A 265 -16.07 -8.63 -17.76
N TYR A 266 -16.97 -7.69 -18.08
CA TYR A 266 -16.64 -6.41 -18.72
C TYR A 266 -17.08 -5.23 -17.87
N TYR A 267 -16.35 -4.14 -17.99
CA TYR A 267 -16.74 -2.86 -17.40
C TYR A 267 -16.80 -1.74 -18.48
N PRO A 268 -17.88 -0.93 -18.53
CA PRO A 268 -19.12 -1.06 -17.77
C PRO A 268 -19.88 -2.34 -18.12
N GLY A 269 -20.48 -2.97 -17.13
CA GLY A 269 -21.18 -4.23 -17.37
C GLY A 269 -21.85 -4.83 -16.15
N ARG A 270 -22.35 -6.04 -16.29
CA ARG A 270 -23.03 -6.75 -15.22
C ARG A 270 -22.07 -7.74 -14.55
N ALA A 271 -21.88 -7.59 -13.23
CA ALA A 271 -21.30 -8.63 -12.40
C ALA A 271 -22.34 -9.07 -11.37
N TYR A 272 -22.66 -10.37 -11.34
CA TYR A 272 -23.81 -10.92 -10.66
C TYR A 272 -25.12 -10.26 -11.15
N SER A 273 -26.01 -9.86 -10.25
CA SER A 273 -27.26 -9.14 -10.58
C SER A 273 -27.07 -7.61 -10.64
N ILE A 274 -25.87 -7.10 -10.46
CA ILE A 274 -25.58 -5.68 -10.32
C ILE A 274 -24.95 -5.15 -11.60
N ILE A 275 -25.45 -3.99 -12.08
CA ILE A 275 -24.81 -3.22 -13.15
C ILE A 275 -23.74 -2.33 -12.53
N TRP A 276 -22.50 -2.50 -13.00
CA TRP A 276 -21.34 -1.71 -12.59
C TRP A 276 -21.00 -0.71 -13.68
N ASN A 277 -21.01 0.56 -13.30
CA ASN A 277 -20.66 1.72 -14.12
C ASN A 277 -20.34 2.91 -13.21
N LYS A 278 -19.96 4.06 -13.76
CA LYS A 278 -19.65 5.27 -12.98
C LYS A 278 -20.76 5.64 -11.99
N LYS A 279 -22.04 5.61 -12.42
CA LYS A 279 -23.18 5.94 -11.56
C LYS A 279 -23.25 5.04 -10.31
N ARG A 280 -22.89 3.75 -10.46
CA ARG A 280 -22.82 2.83 -9.31
C ARG A 280 -21.74 3.26 -8.33
N PHE A 281 -20.57 3.67 -8.79
CA PHE A 281 -19.51 4.17 -7.92
C PHE A 281 -19.86 5.49 -7.24
N GLU A 282 -20.53 6.41 -7.92
CA GLU A 282 -21.08 7.62 -7.32
C GLU A 282 -22.05 7.30 -6.17
N MET A 283 -22.91 6.29 -6.35
CA MET A 283 -23.79 5.80 -5.29
C MET A 283 -23.03 5.20 -4.11
N LEU A 284 -21.99 4.41 -4.38
CA LEU A 284 -21.16 3.79 -3.33
C LEU A 284 -20.28 4.82 -2.60
N ALA A 285 -19.89 5.90 -3.24
CA ALA A 285 -19.13 7.00 -2.63
C ALA A 285 -20.01 7.88 -1.71
N LYS A 286 -21.33 7.90 -1.90
CA LYS A 286 -22.22 8.77 -1.13
C LYS A 286 -22.15 8.54 0.40
N PRO A 287 -22.19 7.32 0.95
CA PRO A 287 -22.02 7.09 2.39
C PRO A 287 -20.68 7.60 2.92
N TYR A 288 -19.60 7.44 2.18
CA TYR A 288 -18.27 7.94 2.56
C TYR A 288 -18.22 9.47 2.57
N ARG A 289 -18.82 10.12 1.58
CA ARG A 289 -18.95 11.58 1.57
C ARG A 289 -19.77 12.08 2.75
N MET A 290 -20.91 11.45 3.05
CA MET A 290 -21.72 11.80 4.23
C MET A 290 -20.93 11.60 5.54
N PHE A 291 -20.14 10.54 5.64
CA PHE A 291 -19.28 10.31 6.79
C PHE A 291 -18.21 11.42 6.93
N MET A 292 -17.55 11.77 5.83
CA MET A 292 -16.56 12.84 5.76
C MET A 292 -17.13 14.19 6.21
N GLU A 293 -18.28 14.56 5.67
CA GLU A 293 -18.98 15.82 5.99
C GLU A 293 -19.47 15.85 7.44
N HIS A 294 -20.05 14.74 7.93
CA HIS A 294 -20.60 14.64 9.28
C HIS A 294 -19.51 14.68 10.36
N ASN A 295 -18.37 14.05 10.12
CA ASN A 295 -17.29 13.96 11.09
C ASN A 295 -16.22 15.05 10.90
N ASP A 296 -16.35 15.89 9.86
CA ASP A 296 -15.41 16.96 9.52
C ASP A 296 -13.97 16.45 9.37
N VAL A 297 -13.79 15.41 8.54
CA VAL A 297 -12.53 14.72 8.31
C VAL A 297 -12.28 14.47 6.83
N PRO A 298 -11.02 14.52 6.34
CA PRO A 298 -10.72 14.15 4.96
C PRO A 298 -10.68 12.63 4.79
N LEU A 299 -10.96 12.19 3.55
CA LEU A 299 -10.79 10.80 3.12
C LEU A 299 -9.60 10.66 2.18
N TYR A 300 -8.96 9.52 2.30
CA TYR A 300 -7.89 9.05 1.44
C TYR A 300 -8.22 7.63 0.95
N MET A 301 -8.16 7.42 -0.36
CA MET A 301 -8.24 6.09 -0.97
C MET A 301 -6.85 5.49 -0.98
N GLY A 302 -6.50 4.74 0.07
CA GLY A 302 -5.18 4.13 0.24
C GLY A 302 -4.89 3.11 -0.84
N GLU A 303 -5.91 2.33 -1.20
CA GLU A 303 -5.78 1.34 -2.27
C GLU A 303 -7.02 1.28 -3.16
N PHE A 304 -6.76 1.24 -4.46
CA PHE A 304 -7.66 0.83 -5.52
C PHE A 304 -6.81 0.36 -6.70
N GLY A 305 -7.28 -0.62 -7.43
CA GLY A 305 -6.51 -1.18 -8.53
C GLY A 305 -7.29 -2.21 -9.33
N VAL A 306 -6.74 -2.63 -10.46
CA VAL A 306 -7.37 -3.58 -11.35
C VAL A 306 -6.34 -4.48 -12.03
N ASN A 307 -6.67 -5.74 -12.24
CA ASN A 307 -5.92 -6.62 -13.13
C ASN A 307 -6.09 -6.11 -14.56
N ALA A 308 -5.02 -5.54 -15.12
CA ALA A 308 -5.10 -4.74 -16.33
C ALA A 308 -4.85 -5.57 -17.59
N ARG A 309 -5.71 -6.46 -17.94
CA ARG A 309 -5.69 -7.36 -19.13
C ARG A 309 -5.62 -6.59 -20.47
N ASP A 310 -4.64 -5.67 -20.57
CA ASP A 310 -4.39 -4.74 -21.69
C ASP A 310 -5.60 -3.82 -22.01
N GLY A 311 -6.51 -3.65 -21.07
CA GLY A 311 -7.71 -2.82 -21.23
C GLY A 311 -8.78 -3.44 -22.11
N HIS A 312 -8.69 -4.74 -22.45
CA HIS A 312 -9.65 -5.41 -23.34
C HIS A 312 -11.04 -5.58 -22.73
N PHE A 313 -11.14 -5.57 -21.41
CA PHE A 313 -12.40 -5.79 -20.68
C PHE A 313 -12.95 -4.51 -20.04
N GLY A 314 -12.36 -3.34 -20.33
CA GLY A 314 -12.79 -2.06 -19.80
C GLY A 314 -12.10 -1.64 -18.51
N GLU A 315 -10.96 -2.25 -18.18
CA GLU A 315 -10.18 -1.98 -16.96
C GLU A 315 -9.74 -0.50 -16.91
N VAL A 316 -9.30 0.02 -18.04
CA VAL A 316 -8.90 1.43 -18.20
C VAL A 316 -10.08 2.35 -17.87
N LYS A 317 -11.26 2.02 -18.37
CA LYS A 317 -12.49 2.77 -18.10
C LYS A 317 -12.89 2.69 -16.62
N TRP A 318 -12.68 1.56 -15.98
CA TRP A 318 -12.90 1.40 -14.53
C TRP A 318 -12.02 2.38 -13.73
N VAL A 319 -10.71 2.45 -14.07
CA VAL A 319 -9.78 3.39 -13.42
C VAL A 319 -10.19 4.84 -13.67
N GLU A 320 -10.54 5.20 -14.92
CA GLU A 320 -11.04 6.54 -15.25
C GLU A 320 -12.24 6.95 -14.41
N ASP A 321 -13.23 6.06 -14.28
CA ASP A 321 -14.45 6.33 -13.52
C ASP A 321 -14.14 6.46 -12.02
N MET A 322 -13.27 5.63 -11.47
CA MET A 322 -12.82 5.73 -10.08
C MET A 322 -12.12 7.08 -9.82
N LEU A 323 -11.17 7.47 -10.67
CA LEU A 323 -10.47 8.75 -10.53
C LEU A 323 -11.42 9.94 -10.64
N SER A 324 -12.43 9.86 -11.52
CA SER A 324 -13.46 10.88 -11.62
C SER A 324 -14.29 10.98 -10.31
N VAL A 325 -14.69 9.84 -9.74
CA VAL A 325 -15.42 9.82 -8.46
C VAL A 325 -14.58 10.40 -7.33
N PHE A 326 -13.29 10.07 -7.26
CA PHE A 326 -12.38 10.64 -6.24
C PHE A 326 -12.24 12.14 -6.40
N LYS A 327 -12.09 12.63 -7.63
CA LYS A 327 -12.03 14.06 -7.93
C LYS A 327 -13.30 14.79 -7.47
N ASP A 328 -14.46 14.28 -7.85
CA ASP A 328 -15.76 14.89 -7.56
C ASP A 328 -16.06 14.94 -6.05
N ASN A 329 -15.46 14.06 -5.26
CA ASN A 329 -15.62 13.98 -3.80
C ASN A 329 -14.40 14.52 -3.00
N GLY A 330 -13.38 15.07 -3.65
CA GLY A 330 -12.22 15.63 -2.94
C GLY A 330 -11.28 14.60 -2.32
N ILE A 331 -11.38 13.31 -2.70
CA ILE A 331 -10.63 12.21 -2.10
C ILE A 331 -9.21 12.17 -2.67
N SER A 332 -8.21 12.14 -1.79
CA SER A 332 -6.80 11.80 -2.13
C SER A 332 -6.69 10.32 -2.43
N TRP A 333 -5.69 9.88 -3.22
CA TRP A 333 -5.61 8.47 -3.62
C TRP A 333 -4.20 7.99 -3.96
N THR A 334 -3.96 6.68 -3.79
CA THR A 334 -2.80 5.95 -4.31
C THR A 334 -3.25 4.65 -4.98
N TYR A 335 -2.78 4.47 -6.23
CA TYR A 335 -3.07 3.28 -7.03
C TYR A 335 -2.28 2.06 -6.52
N TRP A 336 -2.93 0.93 -6.38
CA TRP A 336 -2.32 -0.35 -6.07
C TRP A 336 -2.08 -1.16 -7.36
N THR A 337 -0.84 -1.24 -7.91
CA THR A 337 0.44 -0.88 -7.30
C THR A 337 1.42 -0.38 -8.37
N TYR A 338 2.61 0.07 -7.97
CA TYR A 338 3.62 0.56 -8.89
C TYR A 338 4.18 -0.55 -9.80
N LYS A 339 4.55 -1.71 -9.22
CA LYS A 339 5.25 -2.78 -9.92
C LYS A 339 4.85 -4.18 -9.45
N THR A 340 4.64 -5.09 -10.41
CA THR A 340 4.41 -6.53 -10.17
C THR A 340 5.27 -7.34 -11.12
N VAL A 341 5.81 -8.48 -10.67
CA VAL A 341 6.61 -9.35 -11.55
C VAL A 341 5.72 -9.98 -12.60
N ALA A 342 4.71 -10.73 -12.19
CA ALA A 342 3.71 -11.31 -13.07
C ALA A 342 2.43 -11.59 -12.26
N ASN A 343 1.29 -11.39 -12.89
CA ASN A 343 0.03 -11.47 -12.19
C ASN A 343 -1.10 -11.90 -13.14
N TYR A 344 -1.77 -13.02 -12.87
CA TYR A 344 -2.94 -13.49 -13.60
C TYR A 344 -4.25 -13.13 -12.90
N ALA A 345 -4.19 -12.91 -11.61
CA ALA A 345 -5.29 -12.48 -10.76
C ALA A 345 -4.77 -11.41 -9.81
N PHE A 346 -5.67 -10.67 -9.16
CA PHE A 346 -5.39 -9.48 -8.36
C PHE A 346 -4.94 -8.27 -9.19
N PRO A 347 -4.91 -7.06 -8.63
CA PRO A 347 -4.51 -5.84 -9.33
C PRO A 347 -3.08 -5.90 -9.86
N ASP A 348 -2.86 -5.34 -11.04
CA ASP A 348 -1.55 -5.26 -11.69
C ASP A 348 -0.75 -4.02 -11.28
N GLY A 349 0.58 -4.13 -11.44
CA GLY A 349 1.49 -3.00 -11.43
C GLY A 349 1.31 -2.09 -12.65
N VAL A 350 1.63 -0.81 -12.46
CA VAL A 350 1.86 0.11 -13.60
C VAL A 350 3.02 -0.38 -14.44
N TYR A 351 4.05 -0.94 -13.80
CA TYR A 351 5.07 -1.77 -14.44
C TYR A 351 4.81 -3.24 -14.16
N ARG A 352 4.94 -4.08 -15.21
CA ARG A 352 4.86 -5.53 -15.10
C ARG A 352 5.94 -6.20 -15.95
N TYR A 353 6.46 -7.32 -15.46
CA TYR A 353 7.53 -8.06 -16.15
C TYR A 353 7.01 -8.81 -17.38
N LEU A 354 5.75 -9.26 -17.36
CA LEU A 354 5.14 -10.08 -18.40
C LEU A 354 4.26 -9.24 -19.33
N ASP A 355 4.80 -8.87 -20.47
CA ASP A 355 4.03 -8.24 -21.56
C ASP A 355 3.67 -9.22 -22.69
N ASN A 356 4.26 -10.41 -22.70
CA ASN A 356 4.01 -11.38 -23.76
C ASN A 356 2.76 -12.20 -23.50
N PRO A 357 1.89 -12.38 -24.50
CA PRO A 357 0.83 -13.38 -24.42
C PRO A 357 1.39 -14.76 -24.05
N PRO A 358 0.60 -15.65 -23.39
CA PRO A 358 1.06 -16.96 -22.96
C PRO A 358 1.64 -17.85 -24.06
N TRP A 359 1.25 -17.61 -25.33
CA TRP A 359 1.70 -18.37 -26.49
C TRP A 359 2.99 -17.81 -27.14
N VAL A 360 3.52 -16.70 -26.66
CA VAL A 360 4.81 -16.19 -27.13
C VAL A 360 5.93 -16.81 -26.32
N ASN A 361 6.82 -17.53 -27.01
CA ASN A 361 8.01 -18.08 -26.37
C ASN A 361 8.84 -16.98 -25.72
N ARG A 362 9.08 -17.12 -24.45
CA ARG A 362 9.97 -16.24 -23.70
C ARG A 362 11.39 -16.73 -23.77
N GLN A 363 12.30 -15.79 -23.82
CA GLN A 363 13.70 -16.09 -23.56
C GLN A 363 13.94 -16.05 -22.05
N GLY A 364 14.24 -17.20 -21.48
CA GLY A 364 14.61 -17.36 -20.06
C GLY A 364 13.42 -17.59 -19.10
N PRO A 365 13.75 -18.01 -17.86
CA PRO A 365 12.76 -18.28 -16.83
C PRO A 365 12.18 -16.97 -16.26
N ILE A 366 10.92 -17.02 -15.80
CA ILE A 366 10.39 -16.00 -14.91
C ILE A 366 10.89 -16.30 -13.51
N TYR A 367 11.66 -15.38 -12.94
CA TYR A 367 12.05 -15.46 -11.54
C TYR A 367 10.91 -14.91 -10.69
N GLY A 368 10.33 -15.75 -9.87
CA GLY A 368 9.24 -15.39 -8.98
C GLY A 368 9.32 -16.17 -7.69
N TRP A 369 8.37 -15.92 -6.82
CA TRP A 369 8.27 -16.45 -5.47
C TRP A 369 8.52 -17.98 -5.39
N GLU A 370 7.90 -18.74 -6.30
CA GLU A 370 8.01 -20.20 -6.32
C GLU A 370 9.39 -20.71 -6.79
N THR A 371 10.15 -19.88 -7.48
CA THR A 371 11.45 -20.28 -8.06
C THR A 371 12.65 -19.66 -7.37
N TYR A 372 12.45 -18.69 -6.51
CA TYR A 372 13.57 -17.96 -5.88
C TYR A 372 14.51 -18.90 -5.13
N ALA A 373 14.02 -19.74 -4.21
CA ALA A 373 14.86 -20.62 -3.45
C ALA A 373 15.60 -21.65 -4.33
N SER A 374 14.90 -22.27 -5.27
CA SER A 374 15.48 -23.33 -6.12
C SER A 374 16.52 -22.83 -7.12
N LEU A 375 16.38 -21.59 -7.58
CA LEU A 375 17.26 -21.00 -8.60
C LEU A 375 18.33 -20.08 -8.02
N TRP A 376 18.17 -19.59 -6.78
CA TRP A 376 19.10 -18.64 -6.15
C TRP A 376 20.56 -19.05 -6.24
N PRO A 377 20.96 -20.31 -5.93
CA PRO A 377 22.37 -20.71 -5.98
C PRO A 377 23.03 -20.63 -7.35
N ARG A 378 22.23 -20.70 -8.42
CA ARG A 378 22.74 -20.76 -9.81
C ARG A 378 22.46 -19.50 -10.63
N GLU A 379 21.36 -18.80 -10.30
CA GLU A 379 20.81 -17.72 -11.12
C GLU A 379 20.78 -16.37 -10.39
N LYS A 380 21.39 -16.27 -9.19
CA LYS A 380 21.36 -15.05 -8.35
C LYS A 380 21.55 -13.75 -9.15
N GLY A 381 22.61 -13.68 -9.95
CA GLY A 381 22.92 -12.46 -10.72
C GLY A 381 21.81 -12.10 -11.73
N ARG A 382 21.20 -13.09 -12.38
CA ARG A 382 20.10 -12.89 -13.32
C ARG A 382 18.82 -12.50 -12.60
N MET A 383 18.54 -13.08 -11.43
CA MET A 383 17.39 -12.70 -10.59
C MET A 383 17.48 -11.24 -10.17
N ILE A 384 18.63 -10.85 -9.60
CA ILE A 384 18.87 -9.46 -9.17
C ILE A 384 18.70 -8.50 -10.35
N PHE A 385 19.24 -8.85 -11.51
CA PHE A 385 19.05 -8.04 -12.72
C PHE A 385 17.58 -7.94 -13.11
N SER A 386 16.83 -9.07 -13.05
CA SER A 386 15.42 -9.11 -13.45
C SER A 386 14.51 -8.22 -12.60
N TRP A 387 14.88 -7.93 -11.35
CA TRP A 387 14.08 -7.06 -10.46
C TRP A 387 14.16 -5.57 -10.78
N ARG A 388 15.11 -5.15 -11.60
CA ARG A 388 15.27 -3.75 -11.98
C ARG A 388 14.12 -3.31 -12.89
N THR A 389 13.58 -2.12 -12.65
CA THR A 389 12.40 -1.60 -13.37
C THR A 389 12.61 -1.45 -14.87
N GLU A 390 13.85 -1.23 -15.32
CA GLU A 390 14.19 -1.22 -16.76
C GLU A 390 13.90 -2.54 -17.48
N ASN A 391 13.74 -3.64 -16.76
CA ASN A 391 13.36 -4.96 -17.30
C ASN A 391 11.84 -5.21 -17.28
N PHE A 392 11.07 -4.27 -16.77
CA PHE A 392 9.62 -4.34 -16.73
C PHE A 392 9.00 -3.53 -17.87
N THR A 393 7.85 -3.97 -18.34
CA THR A 393 7.09 -3.24 -19.36
C THR A 393 6.10 -2.31 -18.69
N LEU A 394 6.10 -1.04 -19.12
CA LEU A 394 5.09 -0.07 -18.71
C LEU A 394 3.73 -0.44 -19.32
N ASN A 395 2.71 -0.60 -18.50
CA ASN A 395 1.33 -0.73 -18.94
C ASN A 395 0.83 0.64 -19.45
N LYS A 396 1.09 0.92 -20.72
CA LYS A 396 0.88 2.24 -21.33
C LYS A 396 -0.55 2.75 -21.20
N LYS A 397 -1.55 1.87 -21.31
CA LYS A 397 -2.97 2.26 -21.21
C LYS A 397 -3.34 2.66 -19.79
N LEU A 398 -2.92 1.85 -18.81
CA LEU A 398 -3.10 2.16 -17.39
C LEU A 398 -2.34 3.43 -17.00
N TYR A 399 -1.08 3.52 -17.38
CA TYR A 399 -0.24 4.70 -17.13
C TYR A 399 -0.88 5.98 -17.66
N ALA A 400 -1.36 5.99 -18.92
CA ALA A 400 -1.95 7.18 -19.52
C ALA A 400 -3.18 7.72 -18.77
N VAL A 401 -3.97 6.84 -18.13
CA VAL A 401 -5.10 7.24 -17.29
C VAL A 401 -4.62 7.80 -15.95
N LEU A 402 -3.67 7.14 -15.32
CA LEU A 402 -3.10 7.62 -14.05
C LEU A 402 -2.38 8.97 -14.25
N GLU A 403 -1.60 9.12 -15.34
CA GLU A 403 -0.92 10.37 -15.67
C GLU A 403 -1.90 11.54 -15.80
N LYS A 404 -3.02 11.34 -16.49
CA LYS A 404 -4.11 12.34 -16.53
C LYS A 404 -4.63 12.66 -15.14
N GLY A 405 -4.85 11.62 -14.30
CA GLY A 405 -5.27 11.78 -12.92
C GLY A 405 -4.27 12.60 -12.08
N PHE A 406 -2.97 12.40 -12.26
CA PHE A 406 -1.92 13.18 -11.59
C PHE A 406 -1.92 14.64 -12.04
N ALA A 407 -2.04 14.88 -13.34
CA ALA A 407 -1.97 16.23 -13.96
C ALA A 407 -3.20 17.11 -13.65
N GLU A 408 -4.33 16.53 -13.26
CA GLU A 408 -5.54 17.29 -12.96
C GLU A 408 -5.30 18.30 -11.83
N LYS A 409 -5.28 19.58 -12.20
CA LYS A 409 -5.34 20.69 -11.23
C LYS A 409 -6.75 20.73 -10.65
N LYS A 410 -6.87 21.25 -9.43
CA LYS A 410 -8.11 21.41 -8.66
C LYS A 410 -9.30 21.88 -9.47
#